data_89bc4bbd77170cd63a759db2756a12eb
#
_entry.id   89bc4bbd77170cd63a759db2756a12eb
#
_cell.length_a   1.000
_cell.length_b   1.000
_cell.length_c   1.000
_cell.angle_alpha   90.00
_cell.angle_beta   90.00
_cell.angle_gamma   90.00
#
_symmetry.space_group_name_H-M   'P 1'
#
loop_
_entity.id
_entity.type
_entity.pdbx_description
1 polymer ?
#
loop_
_entity_poly.entity_id
_entity_poly.type
_entity_poly.pdbx_seq_one_letter_code
_entity_poly.pdbx_strand_id
1 'polypeptide(L)'
;MSRMKSFVAGLGLAALLSTTAAXAGDPASCKAVRLSDVGWTDIQATTGLASVLLTALGYEPQTIQLSVPVTYASLKNKDLDVFLGNWMPSMTNDIKDYKAEGSVETVGTNLTGAGYGIVVPNYVADAGVKTLTDLGKFKDKFNGKIYGIEAGNDGNRIILDMIKNPKDNLQGFELVESSEAGMLTQAEQSMKNNEWIAFLGWTPHPVMGAMKITYLDGMGDSGFGAATVYTNTRKGYTTECPNAGKFISNLKFNLDMEGEMMDAILKGGDPQTVATDWLKKHPDAVAPWIAGVTTFDGGDAAAAIKTALGG
;
A
#
# COMPACT_ATOMS: atom_id res chain seq x y z
N MET A 1 -92.88 -12.92 5.47
CA MET A 1 -92.13 -11.75 4.97
C MET A 1 -90.76 -11.76 5.47
N SER A 2 -89.77 -12.36 4.73
CA SER A 2 -88.41 -12.47 5.16
C SER A 2 -87.53 -11.72 4.14
N ARG A 3 -86.77 -10.72 4.65
CA ARG A 3 -85.85 -9.93 3.81
C ARG A 3 -84.49 -10.58 3.81
N MET A 4 -84.08 -11.01 2.67
CA MET A 4 -82.73 -11.56 2.43
C MET A 4 -81.74 -10.39 2.26
N LYS A 5 -80.69 -10.34 3.09
CA LYS A 5 -79.63 -9.37 2.96
C LYS A 5 -78.47 -10.01 2.19
N SER A 6 -78.09 -9.47 1.06
CA SER A 6 -76.94 -9.90 0.27
C SER A 6 -75.65 -9.31 0.82
N PHE A 7 -74.67 -10.17 1.15
CA PHE A 7 -73.33 -9.77 1.52
C PHE A 7 -72.45 -9.74 0.25
N VAL A 8 -71.94 -8.57 -0.10
CA VAL A 8 -70.97 -8.43 -1.17
C VAL A 8 -69.56 -8.51 -0.52
N ALA A 9 -68.86 -9.58 -0.79
CA ALA A 9 -67.44 -9.72 -0.34
C ALA A 9 -66.54 -9.02 -1.35
N GLY A 10 -65.94 -7.89 -0.94
CA GLY A 10 -64.94 -7.21 -1.73
C GLY A 10 -63.57 -7.86 -1.56
N LEU A 11 -63.04 -8.45 -2.62
CA LEU A 11 -61.63 -8.93 -2.63
C LEU A 11 -60.72 -7.71 -2.81
N GLY A 12 -60.05 -7.33 -1.72
CA GLY A 12 -59.00 -6.31 -1.78
C GLY A 12 -57.69 -6.94 -2.29
N LEU A 13 -57.30 -6.55 -3.49
CA LEU A 13 -55.99 -6.96 -4.04
C LEU A 13 -54.91 -6.12 -3.37
N ALA A 14 -54.21 -6.72 -2.40
CA ALA A 14 -53.04 -6.06 -1.79
C ALA A 14 -51.86 -6.18 -2.74
N ALA A 15 -51.54 -5.10 -3.43
CA ALA A 15 -50.34 -5.00 -4.27
C ALA A 15 -49.12 -4.92 -3.31
N LEU A 16 -48.37 -6.00 -3.24
CA LEU A 16 -47.06 -6.02 -2.57
C LEU A 16 -46.09 -5.21 -3.43
N LEU A 17 -45.88 -3.97 -3.07
CA LEU A 17 -44.79 -3.14 -3.61
C LEU A 17 -43.49 -3.70 -3.07
N SER A 18 -42.84 -4.56 -3.84
CA SER A 18 -41.47 -4.97 -3.57
C SER A 18 -40.58 -3.73 -3.78
N THR A 19 -40.30 -3.03 -2.70
CA THR A 19 -39.26 -2.01 -2.73
C THR A 19 -37.93 -2.72 -2.84
N THR A 20 -37.37 -2.78 -4.04
CA THR A 20 -35.97 -3.07 -4.22
C THR A 20 -35.20 -1.94 -3.49
N ALA A 21 -34.62 -2.26 -2.36
CA ALA A 21 -33.71 -1.32 -1.72
C ALA A 21 -32.54 -1.16 -2.69
N ALA A 22 -32.52 -0.02 -3.37
CA ALA A 22 -31.32 0.37 -4.09
C ALA A 22 -30.20 0.54 -3.05
N UNK A 23 -29.21 -0.11 -3.07
CA UNK A 23 -28.36 0.02 -2.35
C UNK A 23 -28.13 1.24 -2.22
N ALA A 24 -28.29 1.64 -1.32
CA ALA A 24 -27.98 3.00 -1.01
C ALA A 24 -26.47 3.20 -1.11
N GLY A 25 -26.07 4.21 -1.75
CA GLY A 25 -24.65 4.61 -1.78
C GLY A 25 -24.17 4.96 -0.36
N ASP A 26 -22.89 5.24 -0.25
CA ASP A 26 -22.31 5.63 1.03
C ASP A 26 -22.89 6.97 1.52
N PRO A 27 -22.92 7.21 2.82
CA PRO A 27 -23.34 8.53 3.35
C PRO A 27 -22.39 9.64 2.90
N ALA A 28 -22.89 10.88 2.91
CA ALA A 28 -22.16 12.06 2.42
C ALA A 28 -20.80 12.23 3.12
N SER A 29 -20.68 11.79 4.38
CA SER A 29 -19.43 11.85 5.14
C SER A 29 -18.32 10.98 4.54
N CYS A 30 -18.69 10.03 3.68
CA CYS A 30 -17.72 9.11 3.01
C CYS A 30 -17.29 9.61 1.62
N LYS A 31 -17.77 10.77 1.20
CA LYS A 31 -17.45 11.31 -0.12
C LYS A 31 -15.94 11.51 -0.29
N ALA A 32 -15.29 12.12 0.68
CA ALA A 32 -13.85 12.27 0.73
C ALA A 32 -13.23 10.97 1.23
N VAL A 33 -12.17 10.50 0.56
CA VAL A 33 -11.40 9.33 0.98
C VAL A 33 -9.94 9.76 1.11
N ARG A 34 -9.44 9.79 2.34
CA ARG A 34 -8.09 10.29 2.65
C ARG A 34 -7.12 9.12 2.71
N LEU A 35 -6.14 9.12 1.79
CA LEU A 35 -5.15 8.05 1.65
C LEU A 35 -3.75 8.57 1.98
N SER A 36 -2.94 7.78 2.68
CA SER A 36 -1.56 8.15 2.97
C SER A 36 -0.64 7.79 1.83
N ASP A 37 0.23 8.74 1.47
CA ASP A 37 1.42 8.52 0.66
C ASP A 37 2.63 8.76 1.57
N VAL A 38 3.52 7.78 1.66
CA VAL A 38 4.72 7.89 2.50
C VAL A 38 5.99 8.13 1.69
N GLY A 39 5.81 8.42 0.39
CA GLY A 39 6.92 8.84 -0.47
C GLY A 39 7.60 7.72 -1.25
N TRP A 40 7.09 6.50 -1.16
CA TRP A 40 7.66 5.37 -1.92
C TRP A 40 6.98 5.26 -3.28
N THR A 41 7.72 4.81 -4.29
CA THR A 41 7.18 4.70 -5.65
C THR A 41 6.07 3.63 -5.71
N ASP A 42 6.19 2.54 -4.97
CA ASP A 42 5.13 1.51 -4.94
C ASP A 42 3.83 2.03 -4.34
N ILE A 43 3.91 2.78 -3.23
CA ILE A 43 2.69 3.36 -2.63
C ILE A 43 2.08 4.43 -3.55
N GLN A 44 2.92 5.17 -4.28
CA GLN A 44 2.42 6.14 -5.26
C GLN A 44 1.66 5.44 -6.39
N ALA A 45 2.16 4.28 -6.83
CA ALA A 45 1.49 3.49 -7.87
C ALA A 45 0.13 2.98 -7.38
N THR A 46 0.10 2.33 -6.21
CA THR A 46 -1.13 1.72 -5.69
C THR A 46 -2.15 2.76 -5.24
N THR A 47 -1.70 3.83 -4.58
CA THR A 47 -2.57 4.92 -4.14
C THR A 47 -3.08 5.73 -5.33
N GLY A 48 -2.24 5.93 -6.34
CA GLY A 48 -2.65 6.57 -7.59
C GLY A 48 -3.76 5.80 -8.30
N LEU A 49 -3.58 4.49 -8.40
CA LEU A 49 -4.60 3.62 -9.02
C LEU A 49 -5.91 3.65 -8.22
N ALA A 50 -5.82 3.52 -6.90
CA ALA A 50 -7.01 3.61 -6.04
C ALA A 50 -7.73 4.95 -6.22
N SER A 51 -6.95 6.04 -6.31
CA SER A 51 -7.52 7.40 -6.48
C SER A 51 -8.25 7.55 -7.82
N VAL A 52 -7.67 7.04 -8.91
CA VAL A 52 -8.32 7.09 -10.23
C VAL A 52 -9.67 6.35 -10.18
N LEU A 53 -9.67 5.16 -9.60
CA LEU A 53 -10.90 4.36 -9.54
C LEU A 53 -11.93 4.98 -8.59
N LEU A 54 -11.50 5.52 -7.44
CA LEU A 54 -12.39 6.22 -6.52
C LEU A 54 -13.05 7.43 -7.21
N THR A 55 -12.26 8.20 -7.96
CA THR A 55 -12.79 9.34 -8.72
C THR A 55 -13.86 8.87 -9.73
N ALA A 56 -13.55 7.80 -10.47
CA ALA A 56 -14.51 7.23 -11.44
C ALA A 56 -15.80 6.75 -10.75
N LEU A 57 -15.69 6.27 -9.51
CA LEU A 57 -16.83 5.83 -8.72
C LEU A 57 -17.59 6.99 -8.07
N GLY A 58 -17.13 8.23 -8.24
CA GLY A 58 -17.82 9.41 -7.72
C GLY A 58 -17.36 9.88 -6.35
N TYR A 59 -16.26 9.32 -5.83
CA TYR A 59 -15.63 9.78 -4.56
C TYR A 59 -14.63 10.90 -4.83
N GLU A 60 -14.14 11.50 -3.75
CA GLU A 60 -13.15 12.59 -3.78
C GLU A 60 -11.89 12.13 -3.03
N PRO A 61 -11.00 11.36 -3.69
CA PRO A 61 -9.79 10.91 -3.02
C PRO A 61 -8.83 12.06 -2.75
N GLN A 62 -8.19 12.03 -1.59
CA GLN A 62 -7.19 13.01 -1.16
C GLN A 62 -5.95 12.23 -0.73
N THR A 63 -4.85 12.41 -1.44
CA THR A 63 -3.58 11.79 -1.09
C THR A 63 -2.79 12.76 -0.21
N ILE A 64 -2.40 12.29 0.98
CA ILE A 64 -1.74 13.11 2.00
C ILE A 64 -0.36 12.50 2.26
N GLN A 65 0.70 13.30 2.08
CA GLN A 65 2.06 12.81 2.32
C GLN A 65 2.40 12.91 3.80
N LEU A 66 2.73 11.76 4.40
CA LEU A 66 3.00 11.61 5.82
C LEU A 66 4.19 10.67 6.02
N SER A 67 4.82 10.69 7.19
CA SER A 67 5.76 9.63 7.56
C SER A 67 4.97 8.39 8.03
N VAL A 68 5.63 7.25 8.13
CA VAL A 68 4.97 6.02 8.62
C VAL A 68 4.37 6.23 10.02
N PRO A 69 5.13 6.75 11.02
CA PRO A 69 4.51 6.96 12.34
C PRO A 69 3.33 7.93 12.33
N VAL A 70 3.41 9.00 11.53
CA VAL A 70 2.32 9.98 11.43
C VAL A 70 1.11 9.36 10.73
N THR A 71 1.33 8.47 9.76
CA THR A 71 0.25 7.73 9.10
C THR A 71 -0.59 6.95 10.14
N TYR A 72 0.07 6.16 10.99
CA TYR A 72 -0.65 5.38 12.00
C TYR A 72 -1.33 6.27 13.05
N ALA A 73 -0.67 7.33 13.48
CA ALA A 73 -1.29 8.30 14.41
C ALA A 73 -2.52 8.95 13.78
N SER A 74 -2.45 9.29 12.49
CA SER A 74 -3.57 9.92 11.77
C SER A 74 -4.75 8.95 11.57
N LEU A 75 -4.47 7.67 11.32
CA LEU A 75 -5.53 6.65 11.28
C LEU A 75 -6.23 6.55 12.64
N LYS A 76 -5.45 6.50 13.72
CA LYS A 76 -5.99 6.44 15.09
C LYS A 76 -6.87 7.65 15.38
N ASN A 77 -6.43 8.82 15.01
CA ASN A 77 -7.14 10.09 15.27
C ASN A 77 -8.30 10.34 14.31
N LYS A 78 -8.46 9.46 13.28
CA LYS A 78 -9.48 9.61 12.23
C LYS A 78 -9.24 10.82 11.32
N ASP A 79 -7.99 11.26 11.22
CA ASP A 79 -7.57 12.29 10.27
C ASP A 79 -7.23 11.70 8.91
N LEU A 80 -7.11 10.37 8.83
CA LEU A 80 -6.79 9.60 7.64
C LEU A 80 -7.73 8.39 7.59
N ASP A 81 -8.06 7.91 6.41
CA ASP A 81 -9.00 6.79 6.24
C ASP A 81 -8.30 5.49 5.87
N VAL A 82 -7.30 5.54 4.97
CA VAL A 82 -6.74 4.36 4.31
C VAL A 82 -5.22 4.48 4.18
N PHE A 83 -4.53 3.36 4.41
CA PHE A 83 -3.11 3.20 4.10
C PHE A 83 -2.91 1.86 3.38
N LEU A 84 -2.39 1.89 2.16
CA LEU A 84 -2.20 0.69 1.33
C LEU A 84 -0.81 0.08 1.47
N GLY A 85 0.03 0.62 2.36
CA GLY A 85 1.44 0.28 2.46
C GLY A 85 1.86 -0.40 3.76
N ASN A 86 0.99 -1.19 4.38
CA ASN A 86 1.37 -1.91 5.61
C ASN A 86 2.22 -3.13 5.25
N TRP A 87 3.52 -2.92 5.13
CA TRP A 87 4.50 -3.97 4.84
C TRP A 87 4.76 -4.80 6.10
N MET A 88 4.51 -6.11 6.03
CA MET A 88 4.72 -7.01 7.16
C MET A 88 5.70 -8.11 6.78
N PRO A 89 6.63 -8.47 7.67
CA PRO A 89 6.65 -8.13 9.11
C PRO A 89 7.42 -6.86 9.49
N SER A 90 7.97 -6.08 8.54
CA SER A 90 8.83 -4.94 8.90
C SER A 90 8.09 -3.91 9.77
N MET A 91 6.79 -3.72 9.56
CA MET A 91 5.98 -2.77 10.35
C MET A 91 5.38 -3.36 11.62
N THR A 92 5.82 -4.55 12.04
CA THR A 92 5.25 -5.18 13.24
C THR A 92 5.27 -4.23 14.44
N ASN A 93 6.40 -3.57 14.68
CA ASN A 93 6.51 -2.65 15.82
C ASN A 93 5.75 -1.34 15.62
N ASP A 94 5.57 -0.93 14.37
CA ASP A 94 4.84 0.30 14.07
C ASP A 94 3.35 0.16 14.32
N ILE A 95 2.78 -1.00 14.00
CA ILE A 95 1.32 -1.21 14.01
C ILE A 95 0.81 -1.89 15.29
N LYS A 96 1.66 -2.58 16.06
CA LYS A 96 1.22 -3.49 17.13
C LYS A 96 0.29 -2.84 18.16
N ASP A 97 0.62 -1.64 18.61
CA ASP A 97 -0.17 -0.96 19.65
C ASP A 97 -1.52 -0.49 19.10
N TYR A 98 -1.53 0.00 17.87
CA TYR A 98 -2.77 0.43 17.19
C TYR A 98 -3.71 -0.75 16.96
N LYS A 99 -3.17 -1.91 16.61
CA LYS A 99 -3.98 -3.12 16.46
C LYS A 99 -4.49 -3.63 17.82
N ALA A 100 -3.65 -3.60 18.83
CA ALA A 100 -4.03 -4.06 20.18
C ALA A 100 -5.17 -3.22 20.75
N GLU A 101 -5.17 -1.91 20.55
CA GLU A 101 -6.24 -1.03 21.01
C GLU A 101 -7.41 -0.95 20.03
N GLY A 102 -7.28 -1.54 18.85
CA GLY A 102 -8.34 -1.55 17.82
C GLY A 102 -8.56 -0.23 17.12
N SER A 103 -7.57 0.66 17.12
CA SER A 103 -7.70 1.98 16.46
C SER A 103 -7.35 1.93 14.96
N VAL A 104 -6.64 0.88 14.53
CA VAL A 104 -6.31 0.63 13.12
C VAL A 104 -6.74 -0.81 12.80
N GLU A 105 -7.43 -0.95 11.67
CA GLU A 105 -7.94 -2.24 11.22
C GLU A 105 -7.22 -2.68 9.94
N THR A 106 -6.87 -3.97 9.86
CA THR A 106 -6.35 -4.58 8.64
C THR A 106 -7.53 -5.19 7.90
N VAL A 107 -7.81 -4.70 6.70
CA VAL A 107 -9.03 -5.07 5.96
C VAL A 107 -8.77 -5.92 4.73
N GLY A 108 -7.52 -6.11 4.35
CA GLY A 108 -7.18 -6.97 3.22
C GLY A 108 -5.68 -7.13 3.04
N THR A 109 -5.32 -8.17 2.32
CA THR A 109 -3.96 -8.37 1.79
C THR A 109 -3.95 -7.81 0.38
N ASN A 110 -3.07 -6.85 0.10
CA ASN A 110 -3.08 -6.26 -1.25
C ASN A 110 -1.89 -6.69 -2.12
N LEU A 111 -0.80 -7.20 -1.52
CA LEU A 111 0.34 -7.69 -2.32
C LEU A 111 1.01 -8.85 -1.59
N THR A 112 1.28 -9.93 -2.33
CA THR A 112 2.07 -11.07 -1.85
C THR A 112 3.32 -11.21 -2.71
N GLY A 113 4.33 -11.92 -2.19
CA GLY A 113 5.56 -12.20 -2.92
C GLY A 113 6.58 -11.07 -2.87
N ALA A 114 6.34 -10.06 -2.04
CA ALA A 114 7.27 -8.96 -1.85
C ALA A 114 8.48 -9.39 -1.00
N GLY A 115 9.49 -8.55 -0.97
CA GLY A 115 10.68 -8.76 -0.13
C GLY A 115 11.29 -7.43 0.27
N TYR A 116 11.96 -7.39 1.42
CA TYR A 116 12.55 -6.16 1.96
C TYR A 116 13.76 -6.51 2.80
N GLY A 117 14.84 -5.77 2.65
CA GLY A 117 16.04 -6.04 3.43
C GLY A 117 17.19 -5.11 3.11
N ILE A 118 18.36 -5.47 3.64
CA ILE A 118 19.60 -4.77 3.31
C ILE A 118 20.22 -5.47 2.11
N VAL A 119 20.66 -4.70 1.13
CA VAL A 119 21.29 -5.21 -0.08
C VAL A 119 22.70 -4.61 -0.24
N VAL A 120 23.54 -5.34 -0.96
CA VAL A 120 24.86 -4.88 -1.39
C VAL A 120 25.02 -5.18 -2.88
N PRO A 121 25.91 -4.45 -3.60
CA PRO A 121 26.22 -4.83 -4.98
C PRO A 121 26.81 -6.26 -5.06
N ASN A 122 26.56 -6.93 -6.18
CA ASN A 122 27.06 -8.31 -6.36
C ASN A 122 28.58 -8.41 -6.18
N TYR A 123 29.35 -7.41 -6.65
CA TYR A 123 30.80 -7.44 -6.47
C TYR A 123 31.21 -7.38 -5.00
N VAL A 124 30.39 -6.77 -4.15
CA VAL A 124 30.60 -6.72 -2.69
C VAL A 124 30.28 -8.10 -2.09
N ALA A 125 29.17 -8.71 -2.51
CA ALA A 125 28.80 -10.04 -2.06
C ALA A 125 29.88 -11.08 -2.47
N ASP A 126 30.38 -10.98 -3.71
CA ASP A 126 31.44 -11.85 -4.22
C ASP A 126 32.75 -11.67 -3.45
N ALA A 127 32.99 -10.49 -2.91
CA ALA A 127 34.15 -10.20 -2.07
C ALA A 127 34.01 -10.70 -0.62
N GLY A 128 32.87 -11.32 -0.27
CA GLY A 128 32.69 -11.98 1.01
C GLY A 128 31.63 -11.40 1.94
N VAL A 129 30.84 -10.44 1.46
CA VAL A 129 29.76 -9.85 2.28
C VAL A 129 28.44 -10.50 1.84
N LYS A 130 28.04 -11.56 2.54
CA LYS A 130 26.80 -12.29 2.20
C LYS A 130 25.79 -12.30 3.33
N THR A 131 26.23 -11.99 4.54
CA THR A 131 25.35 -11.99 5.70
C THR A 131 25.41 -10.63 6.40
N LEU A 132 24.42 -10.39 7.24
CA LEU A 132 24.37 -9.17 8.06
C LEU A 132 25.67 -8.98 8.85
N THR A 133 26.16 -10.03 9.51
CA THR A 133 27.36 -9.93 10.37
C THR A 133 28.64 -9.69 9.56
N ASP A 134 28.62 -10.01 8.25
CA ASP A 134 29.78 -9.72 7.39
C ASP A 134 29.99 -8.21 7.20
N LEU A 135 28.91 -7.41 7.24
CA LEU A 135 29.04 -5.95 7.14
C LEU A 135 30.03 -5.42 8.17
N GLY A 136 29.91 -5.88 9.41
CA GLY A 136 30.79 -5.43 10.49
C GLY A 136 32.25 -5.78 10.29
N LYS A 137 32.53 -6.90 9.62
CA LYS A 137 33.91 -7.31 9.32
C LYS A 137 34.59 -6.35 8.35
N PHE A 138 33.81 -5.70 7.50
CA PHE A 138 34.31 -4.82 6.45
C PHE A 138 33.86 -3.37 6.63
N LYS A 139 33.57 -2.97 7.86
CA LYS A 139 33.02 -1.65 8.19
C LYS A 139 33.71 -0.50 7.46
N ASP A 140 35.05 -0.52 7.44
CA ASP A 140 35.81 0.58 6.82
C ASP A 140 35.59 0.65 5.30
N LYS A 141 35.33 -0.49 4.65
CA LYS A 141 35.03 -0.51 3.22
C LYS A 141 33.71 0.19 2.89
N PHE A 142 32.77 0.18 3.84
CA PHE A 142 31.48 0.84 3.72
C PHE A 142 31.51 2.29 4.27
N ASN A 143 32.69 2.77 4.68
CA ASN A 143 32.83 4.07 5.38
C ASN A 143 31.94 4.14 6.63
N GLY A 144 31.63 2.98 7.23
CA GLY A 144 30.77 2.88 8.40
C GLY A 144 29.32 3.31 8.16
N LYS A 145 28.81 3.18 6.93
CA LYS A 145 27.48 3.70 6.58
C LYS A 145 26.58 2.63 5.98
N ILE A 146 25.31 2.70 6.33
CA ILE A 146 24.22 1.97 5.67
C ILE A 146 23.21 3.03 5.23
N TYR A 147 22.75 2.96 3.98
CA TYR A 147 21.87 3.98 3.42
C TYR A 147 20.41 3.52 3.51
N GLY A 148 19.62 4.31 4.19
CA GLY A 148 18.18 4.10 4.32
C GLY A 148 17.38 5.11 3.52
N ILE A 149 16.11 5.19 3.82
CA ILE A 149 15.18 6.07 3.13
C ILE A 149 14.68 7.17 4.09
N GLU A 150 13.41 7.54 4.03
CA GLU A 150 12.90 8.69 4.81
C GLU A 150 12.89 8.41 6.32
N ALA A 151 13.07 9.46 7.09
CA ALA A 151 13.03 9.38 8.56
C ALA A 151 11.69 8.80 9.04
N GLY A 152 11.76 7.92 10.02
CA GLY A 152 10.57 7.25 10.58
C GLY A 152 10.19 5.97 9.85
N ASN A 153 10.87 5.65 8.77
CA ASN A 153 10.61 4.42 8.01
C ASN A 153 10.90 3.18 8.87
N ASP A 154 10.09 2.14 8.69
CA ASP A 154 10.23 0.88 9.42
C ASP A 154 11.56 0.19 9.17
N GLY A 155 12.04 0.17 7.92
CA GLY A 155 13.35 -0.40 7.59
C GLY A 155 14.49 0.38 8.23
N ASN A 156 14.40 1.71 8.24
CA ASN A 156 15.37 2.55 8.95
C ASN A 156 15.41 2.18 10.44
N ARG A 157 14.25 2.05 11.06
CA ARG A 157 14.16 1.68 12.49
C ARG A 157 14.79 0.32 12.75
N ILE A 158 14.53 -0.66 11.88
CA ILE A 158 15.14 -2.00 12.01
C ILE A 158 16.67 -1.89 11.96
N ILE A 159 17.22 -1.11 11.03
CA ILE A 159 18.68 -0.92 10.93
C ILE A 159 19.21 -0.25 12.19
N LEU A 160 18.52 0.77 12.70
CA LEU A 160 18.96 1.44 13.94
C LEU A 160 18.97 0.46 15.14
N ASP A 161 17.99 -0.44 15.19
CA ASP A 161 17.95 -1.47 16.24
C ASP A 161 19.10 -2.47 16.07
N MET A 162 19.41 -2.86 14.82
CA MET A 162 20.56 -3.74 14.53
C MET A 162 21.88 -3.08 14.94
N ILE A 163 22.03 -1.78 14.70
CA ILE A 163 23.27 -1.05 15.10
C ILE A 163 23.44 -1.10 16.62
N LYS A 164 22.37 -1.05 17.38
CA LYS A 164 22.41 -1.11 18.85
C LYS A 164 22.64 -2.52 19.37
N ASN A 165 22.30 -3.55 18.59
CA ASN A 165 22.35 -4.94 19.05
C ASN A 165 23.74 -5.54 18.78
N PRO A 166 24.52 -5.92 19.83
CA PRO A 166 25.86 -6.48 19.60
C PRO A 166 25.91 -7.73 18.74
N LYS A 167 24.81 -8.51 18.71
CA LYS A 167 24.77 -9.76 17.94
C LYS A 167 24.83 -9.52 16.43
N ASP A 168 24.43 -8.33 15.97
CA ASP A 168 24.39 -8.02 14.56
C ASP A 168 25.70 -7.50 13.99
N ASN A 169 26.68 -7.22 14.89
CA ASN A 169 28.03 -6.79 14.52
C ASN A 169 28.05 -5.48 13.71
N LEU A 170 27.10 -4.58 14.00
CA LEU A 170 26.99 -3.29 13.29
C LEU A 170 27.36 -2.09 14.16
N GLN A 171 28.00 -2.30 15.31
CA GLN A 171 28.39 -1.19 16.18
C GLN A 171 29.28 -0.22 15.42
N GLY A 172 28.98 1.06 15.54
CA GLY A 172 29.73 2.12 14.90
C GLY A 172 29.37 2.40 13.46
N PHE A 173 28.38 1.67 12.91
CA PHE A 173 27.76 2.10 11.66
C PHE A 173 26.83 3.28 11.92
N GLU A 174 26.65 4.09 10.90
CA GLU A 174 25.69 5.20 10.86
C GLU A 174 24.66 4.89 9.80
N LEU A 175 23.36 5.07 10.14
CA LEU A 175 22.29 5.02 9.15
C LEU A 175 22.19 6.40 8.49
N VAL A 176 22.29 6.46 7.17
CA VAL A 176 22.12 7.69 6.40
C VAL A 176 20.68 7.75 5.92
N GLU A 177 19.89 8.63 6.50
CA GLU A 177 18.47 8.81 6.12
C GLU A 177 18.36 9.87 5.04
N SER A 178 17.50 9.65 4.05
CA SER A 178 17.23 10.64 2.99
C SER A 178 15.83 10.44 2.42
N SER A 179 15.72 9.66 1.33
CA SER A 179 14.49 9.32 0.63
C SER A 179 14.80 8.14 -0.29
N GLU A 180 13.76 7.53 -0.85
CA GLU A 180 13.97 6.50 -1.90
C GLU A 180 14.86 7.05 -3.02
N ALA A 181 14.54 8.23 -3.55
CA ALA A 181 15.30 8.82 -4.65
C ALA A 181 16.74 9.14 -4.25
N GLY A 182 16.95 9.70 -3.06
CA GLY A 182 18.28 10.03 -2.57
C GLY A 182 19.14 8.79 -2.37
N MET A 183 18.58 7.76 -1.78
CA MET A 183 19.28 6.48 -1.56
C MET A 183 19.65 5.83 -2.91
N LEU A 184 18.72 5.80 -3.87
CA LEU A 184 18.99 5.22 -5.19
C LEU A 184 20.09 5.98 -5.92
N THR A 185 20.07 7.31 -5.86
CA THR A 185 21.11 8.13 -6.48
C THR A 185 22.48 7.78 -5.88
N GLN A 186 22.56 7.67 -4.56
CA GLN A 186 23.82 7.30 -3.89
C GLN A 186 24.26 5.89 -4.30
N ALA A 187 23.32 4.94 -4.34
CA ALA A 187 23.63 3.55 -4.71
C ALA A 187 24.17 3.47 -6.13
N GLU A 188 23.49 4.14 -7.07
CA GLU A 188 23.91 4.15 -8.49
C GLU A 188 25.31 4.76 -8.65
N GLN A 189 25.56 5.88 -7.95
CA GLN A 189 26.86 6.55 -8.02
C GLN A 189 27.97 5.65 -7.45
N SER A 190 27.74 5.04 -6.29
CA SER A 190 28.73 4.15 -5.67
C SER A 190 29.00 2.94 -6.56
N MET A 191 27.96 2.33 -7.13
CA MET A 191 28.10 1.17 -8.00
C MET A 191 28.85 1.49 -9.28
N LYS A 192 28.60 2.68 -9.87
CA LYS A 192 29.33 3.16 -11.06
C LYS A 192 30.82 3.28 -10.79
N ASN A 193 31.19 3.64 -9.57
CA ASN A 193 32.58 3.83 -9.15
C ASN A 193 33.19 2.56 -8.53
N ASN A 194 32.44 1.47 -8.48
CA ASN A 194 32.84 0.21 -7.79
C ASN A 194 33.14 0.43 -6.30
N GLU A 195 32.50 1.41 -5.68
CA GLU A 195 32.60 1.65 -4.26
C GLU A 195 31.66 0.71 -3.49
N TRP A 196 32.05 0.33 -2.28
CA TRP A 196 31.21 -0.54 -1.47
C TRP A 196 30.07 0.25 -0.85
N ILE A 197 28.85 -0.27 -0.94
CA ILE A 197 27.67 0.35 -0.37
C ILE A 197 26.70 -0.73 0.13
N ALA A 198 26.03 -0.44 1.25
CA ALA A 198 24.92 -1.22 1.78
C ALA A 198 23.71 -0.29 1.88
N PHE A 199 22.56 -0.75 1.42
CA PHE A 199 21.37 0.11 1.40
C PHE A 199 20.10 -0.73 1.48
N LEU A 200 18.97 -0.08 1.72
CA LEU A 200 17.66 -0.76 1.74
C LEU A 200 17.24 -1.13 0.33
N GLY A 201 16.79 -2.38 0.18
CA GLY A 201 16.27 -2.87 -1.09
C GLY A 201 14.93 -3.56 -0.90
N TRP A 202 14.06 -3.46 -1.90
CA TRP A 202 12.77 -4.14 -1.86
C TRP A 202 12.31 -4.57 -3.24
N THR A 203 11.38 -5.54 -3.24
CA THR A 203 10.74 -6.09 -4.43
C THR A 203 9.23 -5.95 -4.24
N PRO A 204 8.46 -5.40 -5.19
CA PRO A 204 8.89 -5.04 -6.55
C PRO A 204 9.58 -3.68 -6.60
N HIS A 205 10.58 -3.54 -7.46
CA HIS A 205 11.20 -2.24 -7.75
C HIS A 205 11.97 -2.34 -9.06
N PRO A 206 11.57 -1.63 -10.11
CA PRO A 206 12.20 -1.80 -11.43
C PRO A 206 13.68 -1.39 -11.47
N VAL A 207 14.07 -0.33 -10.75
CA VAL A 207 15.47 0.10 -10.72
C VAL A 207 16.31 -0.91 -9.95
N MET A 208 15.86 -1.33 -8.76
CA MET A 208 16.57 -2.32 -7.96
C MET A 208 16.61 -3.68 -8.67
N GLY A 209 15.53 -4.05 -9.37
CA GLY A 209 15.49 -5.28 -10.15
C GLY A 209 16.49 -5.30 -11.28
N ALA A 210 16.86 -4.13 -11.83
CA ALA A 210 17.87 -3.99 -12.89
C ALA A 210 19.28 -3.88 -12.32
N MET A 211 19.43 -3.52 -11.05
CA MET A 211 20.73 -3.45 -10.39
C MET A 211 21.27 -4.84 -10.10
N LYS A 212 22.59 -5.00 -10.20
CA LYS A 212 23.26 -6.25 -9.82
C LYS A 212 23.53 -6.23 -8.32
N ILE A 213 22.50 -6.57 -7.54
CA ILE A 213 22.52 -6.50 -6.08
C ILE A 213 22.13 -7.86 -5.47
N THR A 214 22.57 -8.06 -4.24
CA THR A 214 22.33 -9.26 -3.45
C THR A 214 21.71 -8.86 -2.12
N TYR A 215 20.59 -9.48 -1.74
CA TYR A 215 20.03 -9.35 -0.39
C TYR A 215 20.92 -10.11 0.58
N LEU A 216 21.21 -9.50 1.70
CA LEU A 216 22.02 -10.16 2.75
C LEU A 216 21.17 -11.19 3.48
N ASP A 217 21.82 -12.32 3.81
CA ASP A 217 21.25 -13.34 4.70
C ASP A 217 21.49 -12.97 6.17
N GLY A 218 20.89 -13.73 7.07
CA GLY A 218 21.15 -13.62 8.50
C GLY A 218 20.41 -12.50 9.20
N MET A 219 19.36 -11.99 8.58
CA MET A 219 18.52 -10.94 9.19
C MET A 219 17.43 -11.50 10.11
N GLY A 220 17.29 -12.84 10.13
CA GLY A 220 16.49 -13.58 11.12
C GLY A 220 15.08 -13.04 11.35
N ASP A 221 14.77 -12.75 12.60
CA ASP A 221 13.45 -12.24 13.02
C ASP A 221 13.43 -10.72 13.12
N SER A 222 14.28 -10.04 12.36
CA SER A 222 14.39 -8.57 12.41
C SER A 222 13.16 -7.85 11.86
N GLY A 223 12.42 -8.50 10.96
CA GLY A 223 11.34 -7.89 10.19
C GLY A 223 11.65 -7.80 8.71
N PHE A 224 12.91 -8.01 8.33
CA PHE A 224 13.31 -8.09 6.92
C PHE A 224 13.10 -9.52 6.40
N GLY A 225 13.06 -9.66 5.07
CA GLY A 225 12.87 -10.92 4.39
C GLY A 225 11.66 -10.89 3.48
N ALA A 226 11.05 -12.07 3.30
CA ALA A 226 9.79 -12.18 2.52
C ALA A 226 8.72 -11.30 3.18
N ALA A 227 7.97 -10.58 2.36
CA ALA A 227 7.02 -9.59 2.85
C ALA A 227 5.66 -9.76 2.19
N THR A 228 4.64 -9.36 2.93
CA THR A 228 3.26 -9.25 2.46
C THR A 228 2.78 -7.85 2.80
N VAL A 229 2.07 -7.21 1.87
CA VAL A 229 1.56 -5.85 2.10
C VAL A 229 0.05 -5.92 2.35
N TYR A 230 -0.38 -5.23 3.38
CA TYR A 230 -1.78 -5.20 3.81
C TYR A 230 -2.37 -3.81 3.66
N THR A 231 -3.67 -3.78 3.52
CA THR A 231 -4.47 -2.56 3.53
C THR A 231 -4.95 -2.30 4.94
N ASN A 232 -4.64 -1.13 5.46
CA ASN A 232 -5.13 -0.68 6.77
C ASN A 232 -6.15 0.44 6.60
N THR A 233 -7.12 0.49 7.51
CA THR A 233 -8.06 1.61 7.62
C THR A 233 -8.13 2.08 9.07
N ARG A 234 -8.66 3.29 9.26
CA ARG A 234 -9.04 3.75 10.60
C ARG A 234 -10.18 2.88 11.13
N LYS A 235 -10.31 2.83 12.44
CA LYS A 235 -11.36 2.06 13.12
C LYS A 235 -12.75 2.46 12.58
N GLY A 236 -13.49 1.44 12.19
CA GLY A 236 -14.90 1.60 11.78
C GLY A 236 -15.10 2.06 10.35
N TYR A 237 -14.04 2.32 9.59
CA TYR A 237 -14.17 2.87 8.23
C TYR A 237 -15.07 2.01 7.35
N THR A 238 -14.85 0.70 7.32
CA THR A 238 -15.62 -0.20 6.46
C THR A 238 -17.09 -0.35 6.88
N THR A 239 -17.40 -0.04 8.14
CA THR A 239 -18.79 -0.03 8.63
C THR A 239 -19.47 1.32 8.33
N GLU A 240 -18.74 2.40 8.53
CA GLU A 240 -19.26 3.77 8.28
C GLU A 240 -19.42 4.04 6.78
N CYS A 241 -18.51 3.51 5.97
CA CYS A 241 -18.43 3.72 4.52
C CYS A 241 -18.41 2.36 3.83
N PRO A 242 -19.51 1.61 3.85
CA PRO A 242 -19.48 0.23 3.39
C PRO A 242 -19.13 0.04 1.92
N ASN A 243 -19.52 0.97 1.04
CA ASN A 243 -19.21 0.85 -0.38
C ASN A 243 -17.74 1.18 -0.66
N ALA A 244 -17.23 2.32 -0.17
CA ALA A 244 -15.81 2.63 -0.28
C ALA A 244 -14.96 1.58 0.44
N GLY A 245 -15.40 1.16 1.64
CA GLY A 245 -14.71 0.13 2.40
C GLY A 245 -14.62 -1.20 1.65
N LYS A 246 -15.69 -1.57 0.94
CA LYS A 246 -15.70 -2.78 0.12
C LYS A 246 -14.69 -2.68 -1.01
N PHE A 247 -14.69 -1.53 -1.73
CA PHE A 247 -13.73 -1.28 -2.80
C PHE A 247 -12.28 -1.38 -2.26
N ILE A 248 -11.99 -0.68 -1.18
CA ILE A 248 -10.64 -0.66 -0.58
C ILE A 248 -10.21 -2.08 -0.15
N SER A 249 -11.13 -2.84 0.44
CA SER A 249 -10.84 -4.21 0.89
C SER A 249 -10.61 -5.19 -0.26
N ASN A 250 -11.21 -4.92 -1.42
CA ASN A 250 -11.06 -5.76 -2.61
C ASN A 250 -9.73 -5.54 -3.33
N LEU A 251 -9.01 -4.44 -3.07
CA LEU A 251 -7.80 -4.09 -3.82
C LEU A 251 -6.73 -5.18 -3.65
N LYS A 252 -6.28 -5.73 -4.75
CA LYS A 252 -5.20 -6.72 -4.82
C LYS A 252 -4.33 -6.40 -6.03
N PHE A 253 -3.06 -6.28 -5.76
CA PHE A 253 -2.05 -5.94 -6.76
C PHE A 253 -1.15 -7.16 -6.96
N ASN A 254 -0.28 -7.09 -7.94
CA ASN A 254 0.76 -8.09 -8.11
C ASN A 254 2.08 -7.41 -8.48
N LEU A 255 3.17 -8.16 -8.40
CA LEU A 255 4.51 -7.62 -8.58
C LEU A 255 4.70 -6.99 -9.96
N ASP A 256 4.12 -7.61 -10.99
CA ASP A 256 4.29 -7.14 -12.37
C ASP A 256 3.57 -5.79 -12.58
N MET A 257 2.31 -5.69 -12.13
CA MET A 257 1.56 -4.43 -12.33
C MET A 257 2.17 -3.28 -11.54
N GLU A 258 2.60 -3.56 -10.29
CA GLU A 258 3.28 -2.51 -9.52
C GLU A 258 4.58 -2.11 -10.20
N GLY A 259 5.37 -3.08 -10.63
CA GLY A 259 6.63 -2.82 -11.34
C GLY A 259 6.44 -1.97 -12.59
N GLU A 260 5.43 -2.28 -13.40
CA GLU A 260 5.13 -1.49 -14.61
C GLU A 260 4.78 -0.04 -14.28
N MET A 261 3.90 0.17 -13.28
CA MET A 261 3.51 1.52 -12.90
C MET A 261 4.67 2.28 -12.24
N MET A 262 5.44 1.59 -11.37
CA MET A 262 6.61 2.18 -10.72
C MET A 262 7.64 2.65 -11.76
N ASP A 263 7.89 1.84 -12.81
CA ASP A 263 8.83 2.20 -13.87
C ASP A 263 8.42 3.52 -14.54
N ALA A 264 7.15 3.67 -14.84
CA ALA A 264 6.64 4.90 -15.47
C ALA A 264 6.74 6.10 -14.51
N ILE A 265 6.45 5.90 -13.22
CA ILE A 265 6.54 6.97 -12.21
C ILE A 265 8.01 7.40 -12.04
N LEU A 266 8.93 6.44 -11.94
CA LEU A 266 10.37 6.72 -11.79
C LEU A 266 10.95 7.46 -12.99
N LYS A 267 10.33 7.34 -14.16
CA LYS A 267 10.67 8.09 -15.37
C LYS A 267 9.99 9.46 -15.44
N GLY A 268 9.34 9.88 -14.37
CA GLY A 268 8.72 11.20 -14.25
C GLY A 268 7.22 11.25 -14.47
N GLY A 269 6.57 10.08 -14.57
CA GLY A 269 5.12 10.03 -14.76
C GLY A 269 4.36 10.42 -13.48
N ASP A 270 3.28 11.18 -13.67
CA ASP A 270 2.35 11.48 -12.59
C ASP A 270 1.62 10.19 -12.18
N PRO A 271 1.56 9.83 -10.88
CA PRO A 271 0.97 8.55 -10.47
C PRO A 271 -0.45 8.30 -10.97
N GLN A 272 -1.33 9.29 -10.96
CA GLN A 272 -2.71 9.09 -11.43
C GLN A 272 -2.77 8.96 -12.96
N THR A 273 -1.95 9.71 -13.68
CA THR A 273 -1.84 9.58 -15.14
C THR A 273 -1.32 8.17 -15.50
N VAL A 274 -0.28 7.71 -14.81
CA VAL A 274 0.29 6.38 -15.01
C VAL A 274 -0.77 5.30 -14.74
N ALA A 275 -1.50 5.44 -13.64
CA ALA A 275 -2.56 4.49 -13.29
C ALA A 275 -3.67 4.46 -14.35
N THR A 276 -4.08 5.65 -14.84
CA THR A 276 -5.10 5.76 -15.90
C THR A 276 -4.64 5.04 -17.17
N ASP A 277 -3.41 5.27 -17.59
CA ASP A 277 -2.85 4.64 -18.78
C ASP A 277 -2.76 3.12 -18.61
N TRP A 278 -2.35 2.66 -17.42
CA TRP A 278 -2.29 1.23 -17.12
C TRP A 278 -3.69 0.60 -17.19
N LEU A 279 -4.69 1.25 -16.58
CA LEU A 279 -6.08 0.76 -16.56
C LEU A 279 -6.66 0.66 -17.98
N LYS A 280 -6.36 1.64 -18.85
CA LYS A 280 -6.82 1.60 -20.25
C LYS A 280 -6.24 0.39 -21.00
N LYS A 281 -5.02 -0.02 -20.67
CA LYS A 281 -4.37 -1.19 -21.27
C LYS A 281 -4.83 -2.51 -20.65
N HIS A 282 -5.36 -2.46 -19.42
CA HIS A 282 -5.74 -3.65 -18.67
C HIS A 282 -7.17 -3.53 -18.12
N PRO A 283 -8.18 -3.34 -18.99
CA PRO A 283 -9.55 -3.10 -18.50
C PRO A 283 -10.12 -4.27 -17.70
N ASP A 284 -9.66 -5.49 -17.97
CA ASP A 284 -10.14 -6.68 -17.27
C ASP A 284 -9.67 -6.77 -15.83
N ALA A 285 -8.64 -5.99 -15.44
CA ALA A 285 -8.10 -6.00 -14.08
C ALA A 285 -9.10 -5.45 -13.05
N VAL A 286 -10.03 -4.61 -13.49
CA VAL A 286 -10.92 -3.85 -12.59
C VAL A 286 -11.99 -4.74 -11.94
N ALA A 287 -12.48 -5.76 -12.66
CA ALA A 287 -13.67 -6.53 -12.22
C ALA A 287 -13.58 -7.06 -10.78
N PRO A 288 -12.46 -7.70 -10.34
CA PRO A 288 -12.41 -8.17 -8.95
C PRO A 288 -12.44 -7.03 -7.93
N TRP A 289 -11.88 -5.86 -8.25
CA TRP A 289 -11.80 -4.74 -7.32
C TRP A 289 -13.17 -4.11 -7.05
N ILE A 290 -14.07 -4.20 -8.05
CA ILE A 290 -15.42 -3.61 -7.91
C ILE A 290 -16.51 -4.65 -7.64
N ALA A 291 -16.12 -5.89 -7.30
CA ALA A 291 -17.10 -6.92 -6.95
C ALA A 291 -17.92 -6.47 -5.72
N GLY A 292 -19.22 -6.31 -5.91
CA GLY A 292 -20.13 -5.84 -4.85
C GLY A 292 -20.05 -4.35 -4.56
N VAL A 293 -19.42 -3.57 -5.45
CA VAL A 293 -19.22 -2.11 -5.29
C VAL A 293 -20.16 -1.38 -6.27
N THR A 294 -20.70 -0.25 -5.82
CA THR A 294 -21.47 0.67 -6.66
C THR A 294 -20.71 2.00 -6.81
N THR A 295 -21.25 2.91 -7.60
CA THR A 295 -20.79 4.31 -7.51
C THR A 295 -21.25 4.88 -6.16
N PHE A 296 -20.70 6.02 -5.79
CA PHE A 296 -21.07 6.75 -4.56
C PHE A 296 -22.60 6.93 -4.46
N ASP A 297 -23.26 7.18 -5.59
CA ASP A 297 -24.70 7.40 -5.64
C ASP A 297 -25.52 6.10 -5.82
N GLY A 298 -24.85 4.94 -5.79
CA GLY A 298 -25.54 3.65 -5.91
C GLY A 298 -25.70 3.12 -7.33
N GLY A 299 -25.04 3.74 -8.31
CA GLY A 299 -25.08 3.34 -9.72
C GLY A 299 -24.13 2.20 -10.07
N ASP A 300 -24.06 1.88 -11.36
CA ASP A 300 -23.24 0.79 -11.90
C ASP A 300 -21.76 1.18 -11.92
N ALA A 301 -20.96 0.52 -11.08
CA ALA A 301 -19.53 0.79 -10.96
C ALA A 301 -18.77 0.51 -12.25
N ALA A 302 -19.05 -0.62 -12.92
CA ALA A 302 -18.35 -0.99 -14.14
C ALA A 302 -18.60 0.03 -15.26
N ALA A 303 -19.86 0.45 -15.42
CA ALA A 303 -20.22 1.45 -16.42
C ALA A 303 -19.54 2.80 -16.12
N ALA A 304 -19.52 3.22 -14.87
CA ALA A 304 -18.89 4.48 -14.47
C ALA A 304 -17.40 4.49 -14.78
N ILE A 305 -16.71 3.40 -14.44
CA ILE A 305 -15.27 3.29 -14.68
C ILE A 305 -14.97 3.25 -16.19
N LYS A 306 -15.75 2.48 -16.94
CA LYS A 306 -15.61 2.43 -18.40
C LYS A 306 -15.72 3.83 -19.01
N THR A 307 -16.75 4.57 -18.63
CA THR A 307 -16.95 5.95 -19.10
C THR A 307 -15.77 6.85 -18.71
N ALA A 308 -15.30 6.76 -17.46
CA ALA A 308 -14.20 7.59 -16.97
C ALA A 308 -12.89 7.31 -17.72
N LEU A 309 -12.69 6.06 -18.19
CA LEU A 309 -11.50 5.67 -18.94
C LEU A 309 -11.64 5.91 -20.46
N GLY A 310 -12.74 6.49 -20.92
CA GLY A 310 -12.93 6.87 -22.32
C GLY A 310 -13.53 5.78 -23.18
N GLY A 311 -14.21 4.80 -22.58
CA GLY A 311 -14.88 3.69 -23.27
C GLY A 311 -16.33 3.98 -23.63
#